data_65fbb4084bfce040373a4df1c5511705
#
_entry.id   65fbb4084bfce040373a4df1c5511705
#
_cell.length_a   1.000
_cell.length_b   1.000
_cell.length_c   1.000
_cell.angle_alpha   90.00
_cell.angle_beta   90.00
_cell.angle_gamma   90.00
#
_symmetry.space_group_name_H-M   'P 1'
#
loop_
_entity.id
_entity.type
_entity.pdbx_description
1 polymer ?
#
loop_
_entity_poly.entity_id
_entity_poly.type
_entity_poly.pdbx_seq_one_letter_code
_entity_poly.pdbx_strand_id
1 'polypeptide(L)'
;VKGGKFNIGMSSLTDNKTREAQVDFVNYYNAGIQWAAPAGKTVDPNNACGLKVAVQATTTEETEDLPAKSKACLAAGKKPITIIKIDSQDQVNQSVILGQADALDADSPITQYAVKQSNGKLVLAGDIYGAAPYGMMVGKNAGSLKDALQKALQSMIDDGTYKQILAKWGVEAGAISQATVNGAQS
;
A
#
# COMPACT_ATOMS: atom_id res chain seq x y z
N VAL A 1 -2.54 18.93 2.32
CA VAL A 1 -3.32 19.24 1.13
C VAL A 1 -4.70 19.77 1.53
N LYS A 2 -5.52 18.97 2.24
CA LYS A 2 -6.88 19.37 2.66
C LYS A 2 -6.94 20.73 3.38
N GLY A 3 -5.98 21.02 4.24
CA GLY A 3 -5.89 22.30 4.98
C GLY A 3 -5.20 23.44 4.21
N GLY A 4 -4.91 23.29 2.92
CA GLY A 4 -4.31 24.32 2.07
C GLY A 4 -2.82 24.62 2.32
N LYS A 5 -2.17 23.94 3.28
CA LYS A 5 -0.74 24.15 3.58
C LYS A 5 0.17 23.63 2.44
N PHE A 6 -0.25 22.61 1.74
CA PHE A 6 0.47 22.00 0.61
C PHE A 6 -0.46 21.88 -0.58
N ASN A 7 0.05 22.13 -1.79
CA ASN A 7 -0.72 22.05 -3.03
C ASN A 7 -0.88 20.61 -3.51
N ILE A 8 0.14 19.76 -3.28
CA ILE A 8 0.21 18.37 -3.71
C ILE A 8 0.67 17.52 -2.53
N GLY A 9 0.12 16.33 -2.39
CA GLY A 9 0.65 15.25 -1.58
C GLY A 9 0.98 14.07 -2.48
N MET A 10 2.22 13.59 -2.43
CA MET A 10 2.65 12.42 -3.19
C MET A 10 3.38 11.47 -2.24
N SER A 11 2.79 10.32 -2.02
CA SER A 11 3.31 9.22 -1.24
C SER A 11 2.58 7.96 -1.71
N SER A 12 2.88 6.80 -1.16
CA SER A 12 2.14 5.55 -1.40
C SER A 12 0.74 5.63 -0.79
N LEU A 13 -0.11 6.50 -1.33
CA LEU A 13 -1.45 6.76 -0.79
C LEU A 13 -2.52 6.17 -1.69
N THR A 14 -3.25 5.21 -1.13
CA THR A 14 -4.38 4.57 -1.78
C THR A 14 -5.50 5.56 -2.04
N ASP A 15 -5.94 5.63 -3.29
CA ASP A 15 -7.16 6.29 -3.71
C ASP A 15 -8.36 5.38 -3.36
N ASN A 16 -9.27 5.87 -2.52
CA ASN A 16 -10.54 5.23 -2.20
C ASN A 16 -11.66 6.26 -2.11
N LYS A 17 -12.91 5.83 -2.19
CA LYS A 17 -14.08 6.74 -2.23
C LYS A 17 -14.19 7.62 -0.99
N THR A 18 -13.81 7.14 0.18
CA THR A 18 -13.81 7.93 1.42
C THR A 18 -12.83 9.10 1.34
N ARG A 19 -11.65 8.87 0.78
CA ARG A 19 -10.63 9.90 0.58
C ARG A 19 -10.98 10.83 -0.57
N GLU A 20 -11.53 10.28 -1.69
CA GLU A 20 -12.01 11.09 -2.81
C GLU A 20 -13.08 12.12 -2.39
N ALA A 21 -13.88 11.85 -1.38
CA ALA A 21 -14.83 12.84 -0.85
C ALA A 21 -14.14 14.11 -0.32
N GLN A 22 -12.86 14.06 0.03
CA GLN A 22 -12.14 15.15 0.69
C GLN A 22 -11.08 15.82 -0.19
N VAL A 23 -10.45 15.05 -1.08
CA VAL A 23 -9.39 15.50 -2.01
C VAL A 23 -9.61 14.82 -3.36
N ASP A 24 -8.95 15.32 -4.42
CA ASP A 24 -8.87 14.59 -5.69
C ASP A 24 -7.53 13.84 -5.79
N PHE A 25 -7.53 12.77 -6.55
CA PHE A 25 -6.35 11.94 -6.82
C PHE A 25 -6.03 11.93 -8.32
N VAL A 26 -4.76 12.11 -8.67
CA VAL A 26 -4.24 11.77 -10.00
C VAL A 26 -3.51 10.45 -9.85
N ASN A 27 -4.10 9.38 -10.40
CA ASN A 27 -3.59 8.02 -10.22
C ASN A 27 -2.35 7.76 -11.06
N TYR A 28 -1.32 7.20 -10.42
CA TYR A 28 -0.02 6.99 -11.05
C TYR A 28 0.53 5.56 -10.92
N TYR A 29 -0.12 4.68 -10.17
CA TYR A 29 0.34 3.31 -9.94
C TYR A 29 -0.80 2.46 -9.39
N ASN A 30 -0.78 1.14 -9.61
CA ASN A 30 -1.69 0.20 -8.95
C ASN A 30 -0.90 -0.63 -7.93
N ALA A 31 -1.28 -0.53 -6.67
CA ALA A 31 -0.73 -1.36 -5.60
C ALA A 31 -1.79 -2.34 -5.11
N GLY A 32 -1.36 -3.51 -4.70
CA GLY A 32 -2.19 -4.42 -3.91
C GLY A 32 -1.53 -4.66 -2.56
N ILE A 33 -2.18 -5.40 -1.70
CA ILE A 33 -1.67 -5.80 -0.40
C ILE A 33 -0.80 -7.04 -0.58
N GLN A 34 0.34 -7.09 0.11
CA GLN A 34 1.21 -8.25 0.14
C GLN A 34 1.91 -8.36 1.49
N TRP A 35 1.93 -9.57 2.07
CA TRP A 35 2.56 -9.79 3.35
C TRP A 35 4.02 -10.22 3.20
N ALA A 36 4.79 -10.05 4.27
CA ALA A 36 6.08 -10.68 4.43
C ALA A 36 6.22 -11.30 5.83
N ALA A 37 7.01 -12.37 5.90
CA ALA A 37 7.30 -13.11 7.11
C ALA A 37 8.81 -13.25 7.32
N PRO A 38 9.28 -13.63 8.52
CA PRO A 38 10.68 -13.97 8.75
C PRO A 38 11.12 -15.12 7.84
N ALA A 39 12.34 -15.07 7.33
CA ALA A 39 12.93 -16.16 6.55
C ALA A 39 12.83 -17.49 7.33
N GLY A 40 12.44 -18.55 6.60
CA GLY A 40 12.23 -19.88 7.18
C GLY A 40 10.86 -20.09 7.84
N LYS A 41 10.00 -19.07 7.91
CA LYS A 41 8.60 -19.22 8.31
C LYS A 41 7.67 -19.14 7.10
N THR A 42 6.66 -20.00 7.08
CA THR A 42 5.56 -19.94 6.09
C THR A 42 4.34 -19.31 6.77
N VAL A 43 3.89 -18.20 6.21
CA VAL A 43 2.66 -17.51 6.64
C VAL A 43 1.71 -17.42 5.44
N ASP A 44 0.46 -17.83 5.65
CA ASP A 44 -0.62 -17.65 4.68
C ASP A 44 -1.55 -16.53 5.14
N PRO A 45 -1.62 -15.40 4.41
CA PRO A 45 -2.52 -14.30 4.74
C PRO A 45 -4.00 -14.69 4.81
N ASN A 46 -4.39 -15.79 4.16
CA ASN A 46 -5.76 -16.32 4.19
C ASN A 46 -6.01 -17.25 5.38
N ASN A 47 -4.98 -17.64 6.12
CA ASN A 47 -5.07 -18.49 7.30
C ASN A 47 -4.26 -17.92 8.47
N ALA A 48 -4.39 -16.63 8.73
CA ALA A 48 -3.59 -15.86 9.70
C ALA A 48 -4.20 -15.79 11.11
N CYS A 49 -5.23 -16.58 11.39
CA CYS A 49 -5.91 -16.55 12.69
C CYS A 49 -4.96 -16.88 13.85
N GLY A 50 -4.97 -16.01 14.87
CA GLY A 50 -4.11 -16.13 16.05
C GLY A 50 -2.69 -15.62 15.89
N LEU A 51 -2.28 -15.19 14.68
CA LEU A 51 -0.97 -14.59 14.44
C LEU A 51 -0.90 -13.17 14.98
N LYS A 52 0.33 -12.72 15.26
CA LYS A 52 0.67 -11.32 15.51
C LYS A 52 1.11 -10.69 14.18
N VAL A 53 0.38 -9.71 13.69
CA VAL A 53 0.68 -9.04 12.42
C VAL A 53 0.99 -7.58 12.69
N ALA A 54 2.17 -7.15 12.29
CA ALA A 54 2.62 -5.77 12.39
C ALA A 54 2.17 -4.97 11.15
N VAL A 55 1.73 -3.74 11.35
CA VAL A 55 1.19 -2.87 10.30
C VAL A 55 1.50 -1.42 10.61
N GLN A 56 1.71 -0.60 9.57
CA GLN A 56 1.83 0.83 9.77
C GLN A 56 0.47 1.45 10.14
N ALA A 57 0.47 2.30 11.16
CA ALA A 57 -0.74 2.97 11.63
C ALA A 57 -1.36 3.87 10.55
N THR A 58 -2.68 4.01 10.54
CA THR A 58 -3.49 4.84 9.62
C THR A 58 -3.49 4.41 8.15
N THR A 59 -2.97 3.23 7.83
CA THR A 59 -3.05 2.62 6.50
C THR A 59 -4.37 1.88 6.29
N THR A 60 -4.68 1.50 5.06
CA THR A 60 -5.84 0.68 4.71
C THR A 60 -5.73 -0.74 5.29
N GLU A 61 -4.52 -1.26 5.39
CA GLU A 61 -4.24 -2.55 6.00
C GLU A 61 -4.60 -2.54 7.50
N GLU A 62 -4.26 -1.45 8.21
CA GLU A 62 -4.58 -1.30 9.64
C GLU A 62 -6.07 -1.07 9.88
N THR A 63 -6.73 -0.27 9.03
CA THR A 63 -8.10 0.18 9.28
C THR A 63 -9.17 -0.71 8.65
N GLU A 64 -8.85 -1.49 7.60
CA GLU A 64 -9.81 -2.25 6.81
C GLU A 64 -9.42 -3.74 6.68
N ASP A 65 -8.23 -4.07 6.13
CA ASP A 65 -7.87 -5.46 5.79
C ASP A 65 -7.72 -6.35 7.04
N LEU A 66 -6.82 -5.99 7.96
CA LEU A 66 -6.57 -6.78 9.17
C LEU A 66 -7.81 -6.90 10.08
N PRO A 67 -8.61 -5.84 10.30
CA PRO A 67 -9.87 -5.97 11.02
C PRO A 67 -10.87 -6.93 10.36
N ALA A 68 -10.99 -6.88 9.02
CA ALA A 68 -11.87 -7.79 8.29
C ALA A 68 -11.43 -9.26 8.42
N LYS A 69 -10.12 -9.55 8.26
CA LYS A 69 -9.54 -10.88 8.46
C LYS A 69 -9.70 -11.36 9.91
N SER A 70 -9.47 -10.48 10.89
CA SER A 70 -9.62 -10.79 12.31
C SER A 70 -11.08 -11.13 12.66
N LYS A 71 -12.05 -10.38 12.11
CA LYS A 71 -13.48 -10.65 12.24
C LYS A 71 -13.86 -12.00 11.62
N ALA A 72 -13.31 -12.35 10.47
CA ALA A 72 -13.52 -13.65 9.83
C ALA A 72 -12.99 -14.80 10.71
N CYS A 73 -11.84 -14.62 11.37
CA CYS A 73 -11.32 -15.59 12.33
C CYS A 73 -12.30 -15.83 13.51
N LEU A 74 -12.83 -14.77 14.10
CA LEU A 74 -13.82 -14.87 15.18
C LEU A 74 -15.09 -15.56 14.71
N ALA A 75 -15.60 -15.24 13.53
CA ALA A 75 -16.79 -15.88 12.96
C ALA A 75 -16.57 -17.40 12.72
N ALA A 76 -15.32 -17.81 12.45
CA ALA A 76 -14.93 -19.22 12.31
C ALA A 76 -14.59 -19.90 13.66
N GLY A 77 -14.84 -19.26 14.81
CA GLY A 77 -14.52 -19.80 16.13
C GLY A 77 -13.01 -19.90 16.44
N LYS A 78 -12.17 -19.18 15.67
CA LYS A 78 -10.71 -19.15 15.83
C LYS A 78 -10.26 -17.91 16.62
N LYS A 79 -9.00 -17.92 17.10
CA LYS A 79 -8.39 -16.74 17.73
C LYS A 79 -8.28 -15.58 16.71
N PRO A 80 -8.59 -14.35 17.12
CA PRO A 80 -8.42 -13.18 16.24
C PRO A 80 -6.93 -12.95 15.92
N ILE A 81 -6.66 -12.17 14.89
CA ILE A 81 -5.33 -11.62 14.62
C ILE A 81 -5.00 -10.59 15.70
N THR A 82 -3.79 -10.65 16.24
CA THR A 82 -3.25 -9.59 17.09
C THR A 82 -2.60 -8.53 16.21
N ILE A 83 -3.24 -7.39 16.04
CA ILE A 83 -2.76 -6.28 15.18
C ILE A 83 -1.79 -5.43 15.99
N ILE A 84 -0.52 -5.34 15.54
CA ILE A 84 0.53 -4.53 16.15
C ILE A 84 0.70 -3.27 15.32
N LYS A 85 0.17 -2.15 15.81
CA LYS A 85 0.20 -0.85 15.13
C LYS A 85 1.49 -0.10 15.46
N ILE A 86 2.20 0.33 14.45
CA ILE A 86 3.49 1.03 14.57
C ILE A 86 3.49 2.23 13.61
N ASP A 87 3.95 3.40 14.05
CA ASP A 87 3.88 4.63 13.23
C ASP A 87 4.84 4.61 12.03
N SER A 88 5.97 3.92 12.15
CA SER A 88 7.01 3.86 11.11
C SER A 88 7.02 2.50 10.41
N GLN A 89 6.96 2.48 9.07
CA GLN A 89 7.09 1.25 8.29
C GLN A 89 8.44 0.54 8.53
N ASP A 90 9.53 1.28 8.70
CA ASP A 90 10.83 0.68 9.01
C ASP A 90 10.81 -0.07 10.35
N GLN A 91 10.11 0.46 11.34
CA GLN A 91 9.93 -0.22 12.63
C GLN A 91 8.98 -1.42 12.51
N VAL A 92 7.97 -1.37 11.64
CA VAL A 92 7.14 -2.54 11.29
C VAL A 92 8.04 -3.65 10.76
N ASN A 93 8.87 -3.35 9.76
CA ASN A 93 9.81 -4.32 9.17
C ASN A 93 10.75 -4.91 10.23
N GLN A 94 11.31 -4.08 11.10
CA GLN A 94 12.22 -4.52 12.16
C GLN A 94 11.50 -5.41 13.20
N SER A 95 10.26 -5.12 13.54
CA SER A 95 9.49 -5.93 14.49
C SER A 95 9.33 -7.38 14.04
N VAL A 96 9.15 -7.59 12.72
CA VAL A 96 9.08 -8.92 12.12
C VAL A 96 10.44 -9.60 12.07
N ILE A 97 11.50 -8.87 11.66
CA ILE A 97 12.87 -9.38 11.62
C ILE A 97 13.33 -9.84 13.02
N LEU A 98 12.93 -9.13 14.08
CA LEU A 98 13.27 -9.44 15.46
C LEU A 98 12.33 -10.49 16.11
N GLY A 99 11.34 -11.00 15.39
CA GLY A 99 10.39 -12.00 15.88
C GLY A 99 9.36 -11.48 16.89
N GLN A 100 9.16 -10.17 16.96
CA GLN A 100 8.12 -9.54 17.80
C GLN A 100 6.73 -9.69 17.16
N ALA A 101 6.68 -9.79 15.83
CA ALA A 101 5.50 -10.13 15.04
C ALA A 101 5.79 -11.35 14.15
N ASP A 102 4.73 -12.08 13.76
CA ASP A 102 4.83 -13.26 12.89
C ASP A 102 4.88 -12.88 11.42
N ALA A 103 4.28 -11.74 11.05
CA ALA A 103 4.29 -11.18 9.70
C ALA A 103 4.10 -9.66 9.73
N LEU A 104 4.40 -9.00 8.63
CA LEU A 104 3.93 -7.66 8.32
C LEU A 104 2.88 -7.69 7.21
N ASP A 105 2.03 -6.68 7.24
CA ASP A 105 1.03 -6.39 6.22
C ASP A 105 1.23 -4.97 5.70
N ALA A 106 1.44 -4.83 4.38
CA ALA A 106 1.61 -3.54 3.74
C ALA A 106 1.32 -3.64 2.23
N ASP A 107 1.25 -2.50 1.57
CA ASP A 107 1.17 -2.45 0.10
C ASP A 107 2.33 -3.18 -0.58
N SER A 108 2.03 -3.84 -1.68
CA SER A 108 2.97 -4.74 -2.38
C SER A 108 4.33 -4.11 -2.72
N PRO A 109 4.44 -2.86 -3.23
CA PRO A 109 5.75 -2.26 -3.49
C PRO A 109 6.54 -1.98 -2.20
N ILE A 110 5.87 -1.67 -1.11
CA ILE A 110 6.49 -1.44 0.20
C ILE A 110 7.03 -2.75 0.75
N THR A 111 6.23 -3.80 0.71
CA THR A 111 6.62 -5.15 1.17
C THR A 111 7.78 -5.71 0.35
N GLN A 112 7.71 -5.61 -0.99
CA GLN A 112 8.77 -6.09 -1.88
C GLN A 112 10.09 -5.35 -1.64
N TYR A 113 10.03 -4.03 -1.43
CA TYR A 113 11.20 -3.24 -1.07
C TYR A 113 11.76 -3.66 0.30
N ALA A 114 10.92 -3.86 1.30
CA ALA A 114 11.34 -4.32 2.63
C ALA A 114 12.05 -5.69 2.54
N VAL A 115 11.51 -6.63 1.78
CA VAL A 115 12.13 -7.95 1.55
C VAL A 115 13.49 -7.78 0.88
N LYS A 116 13.58 -6.98 -0.19
CA LYS A 116 14.85 -6.69 -0.87
C LYS A 116 15.90 -6.10 0.06
N GLN A 117 15.52 -5.15 0.92
CA GLN A 117 16.43 -4.49 1.87
C GLN A 117 16.78 -5.36 3.09
N SER A 118 16.01 -6.41 3.35
CA SER A 118 16.20 -7.25 4.54
C SER A 118 17.45 -8.14 4.50
N ASN A 119 18.16 -8.21 3.35
CA ASN A 119 19.29 -9.10 3.15
C ASN A 119 18.93 -10.56 3.49
N GLY A 120 17.78 -11.03 3.01
CA GLY A 120 17.30 -12.40 3.20
C GLY A 120 16.69 -12.69 4.57
N LYS A 121 16.45 -11.69 5.42
CA LYS A 121 15.79 -11.89 6.72
C LYS A 121 14.26 -11.94 6.61
N LEU A 122 13.68 -11.35 5.55
CA LEU A 122 12.27 -11.40 5.23
C LEU A 122 12.05 -12.15 3.92
N VAL A 123 10.91 -12.80 3.81
CA VAL A 123 10.41 -13.44 2.58
C VAL A 123 8.97 -13.01 2.34
N LEU A 124 8.58 -12.94 1.06
CA LEU A 124 7.18 -12.66 0.71
C LEU A 124 6.29 -13.80 1.20
N ALA A 125 5.09 -13.46 1.66
CA ALA A 125 4.08 -14.38 2.17
C ALA A 125 2.76 -14.17 1.42
N GLY A 126 2.36 -15.18 0.64
CA GLY A 126 1.17 -15.12 -0.21
C GLY A 126 1.31 -14.24 -1.46
N ASP A 127 0.26 -14.28 -2.27
CA ASP A 127 0.14 -13.48 -3.49
C ASP A 127 -0.35 -12.06 -3.19
N ILE A 128 -0.23 -11.16 -4.17
CA ILE A 128 -0.79 -9.81 -4.11
C ILE A 128 -2.31 -9.89 -4.25
N TYR A 129 -3.04 -9.18 -3.41
CA TYR A 129 -4.50 -9.09 -3.45
C TYR A 129 -4.99 -7.66 -3.19
N GLY A 130 -6.30 -7.41 -3.39
CA GLY A 130 -6.93 -6.13 -3.06
C GLY A 130 -6.32 -4.93 -3.80
N ALA A 131 -5.99 -5.09 -5.10
CA ALA A 131 -5.35 -4.03 -5.86
C ALA A 131 -6.22 -2.76 -5.92
N ALA A 132 -5.60 -1.61 -5.65
CA ALA A 132 -6.19 -0.28 -5.67
C ALA A 132 -5.20 0.75 -6.24
N PRO A 133 -5.68 1.85 -6.85
CA PRO A 133 -4.78 2.86 -7.39
C PRO A 133 -4.11 3.69 -6.28
N TYR A 134 -2.84 3.98 -6.45
CA TYR A 134 -2.17 5.09 -5.76
C TYR A 134 -2.39 6.39 -6.52
N GLY A 135 -2.57 7.50 -5.81
CA GLY A 135 -2.72 8.80 -6.43
C GLY A 135 -1.95 9.92 -5.77
N MET A 136 -1.55 10.88 -6.58
CA MET A 136 -1.12 12.20 -6.11
C MET A 136 -2.35 12.96 -5.63
N MET A 137 -2.37 13.36 -4.37
CA MET A 137 -3.48 14.15 -3.81
C MET A 137 -3.39 15.60 -4.22
N VAL A 138 -4.52 16.18 -4.61
CA VAL A 138 -4.71 17.63 -4.78
C VAL A 138 -5.98 18.08 -4.09
N GLY A 139 -6.04 19.34 -3.68
CA GLY A 139 -7.26 19.89 -3.09
C GLY A 139 -8.42 19.90 -4.08
N LYS A 140 -9.66 19.77 -3.61
CA LYS A 140 -10.87 19.84 -4.46
C LYS A 140 -10.94 21.13 -5.29
N ASN A 141 -10.35 22.23 -4.80
CA ASN A 141 -10.35 23.53 -5.45
C ASN A 141 -8.98 23.83 -6.11
N ALA A 142 -8.21 22.80 -6.49
CA ALA A 142 -6.87 22.97 -7.06
C ALA A 142 -6.86 23.56 -8.49
N GLY A 143 -8.03 23.85 -9.07
CA GLY A 143 -8.15 24.44 -10.41
C GLY A 143 -7.49 23.55 -11.47
N SER A 144 -6.66 24.19 -12.31
CA SER A 144 -5.96 23.50 -13.41
C SER A 144 -4.79 22.61 -12.98
N LEU A 145 -4.41 22.60 -11.69
CA LEU A 145 -3.27 21.80 -11.20
C LEU A 145 -3.49 20.31 -11.39
N LYS A 146 -4.71 19.82 -11.12
CA LYS A 146 -5.08 18.42 -11.31
C LYS A 146 -4.90 17.98 -12.77
N ASP A 147 -5.42 18.77 -13.70
CA ASP A 147 -5.32 18.48 -15.14
C ASP A 147 -3.87 18.55 -15.63
N ALA A 148 -3.08 19.49 -15.11
CA ALA A 148 -1.65 19.62 -15.42
C ALA A 148 -0.87 18.38 -14.96
N LEU A 149 -1.12 17.89 -13.74
CA LEU A 149 -0.49 16.68 -13.22
C LEU A 149 -0.87 15.44 -14.03
N GLN A 150 -2.16 15.28 -14.39
CA GLN A 150 -2.62 14.17 -15.21
C GLN A 150 -1.94 14.18 -16.59
N LYS A 151 -1.89 15.33 -17.25
CA LYS A 151 -1.23 15.49 -18.56
C LYS A 151 0.28 15.23 -18.48
N ALA A 152 0.94 15.72 -17.43
CA ALA A 152 2.37 15.50 -17.22
C ALA A 152 2.68 14.01 -17.01
N LEU A 153 1.89 13.33 -16.18
CA LEU A 153 2.02 11.89 -15.97
C LEU A 153 1.76 11.11 -17.27
N GLN A 154 0.72 11.46 -18.04
CA GLN A 154 0.45 10.81 -19.32
C GLN A 154 1.61 11.01 -20.30
N SER A 155 2.17 12.21 -20.38
CA SER A 155 3.36 12.46 -21.22
C SER A 155 4.55 11.57 -20.84
N MET A 156 4.78 11.35 -19.54
CA MET A 156 5.84 10.44 -19.07
C MET A 156 5.54 8.96 -19.38
N ILE A 157 4.26 8.60 -19.43
CA ILE A 157 3.83 7.24 -19.84
C ILE A 157 4.09 7.06 -21.33
N ASP A 158 3.72 8.04 -22.15
CA ASP A 158 3.79 8.00 -23.61
C ASP A 158 5.24 8.01 -24.12
N ASP A 159 6.14 8.76 -23.48
CA ASP A 159 7.57 8.84 -23.85
C ASP A 159 8.44 7.73 -23.22
N GLY A 160 7.85 6.88 -22.35
CA GLY A 160 8.51 5.76 -21.70
C GLY A 160 9.32 6.11 -20.45
N THR A 161 9.43 7.38 -20.07
CA THR A 161 10.15 7.84 -18.86
C THR A 161 9.54 7.19 -17.59
N TYR A 162 8.21 7.11 -17.53
CA TYR A 162 7.49 6.47 -16.42
C TYR A 162 7.94 5.01 -16.23
N LYS A 163 7.96 4.22 -17.31
CA LYS A 163 8.38 2.82 -17.27
C LYS A 163 9.84 2.65 -16.86
N GLN A 164 10.73 3.52 -17.33
CA GLN A 164 12.14 3.50 -16.94
C GLN A 164 12.33 3.76 -15.44
N ILE A 165 11.56 4.69 -14.86
CA ILE A 165 11.59 4.97 -13.43
C ILE A 165 11.14 3.74 -12.63
N LEU A 166 10.02 3.13 -13.00
CA LEU A 166 9.53 1.93 -12.30
C LEU A 166 10.54 0.77 -12.37
N ALA A 167 11.14 0.54 -13.55
CA ALA A 167 12.16 -0.50 -13.74
C ALA A 167 13.40 -0.28 -12.87
N LYS A 168 13.84 0.97 -12.73
CA LYS A 168 14.96 1.31 -11.84
C LYS A 168 14.72 0.86 -10.40
N TRP A 169 13.48 0.91 -9.94
CA TRP A 169 13.09 0.53 -8.58
C TRP A 169 12.60 -0.91 -8.46
N GLY A 170 12.35 -1.61 -9.58
CA GLY A 170 11.85 -2.99 -9.61
C GLY A 170 10.39 -3.09 -9.19
N VAL A 171 9.58 -2.10 -9.58
CA VAL A 171 8.15 -2.01 -9.20
C VAL A 171 7.24 -1.90 -10.43
N GLU A 172 7.63 -2.51 -11.54
CA GLU A 172 6.88 -2.44 -12.81
C GLU A 172 5.51 -3.12 -12.75
N ALA A 173 5.32 -4.04 -11.82
CA ALA A 173 4.09 -4.86 -11.72
C ALA A 173 2.82 -4.02 -11.52
N GLY A 174 2.94 -2.83 -10.92
CA GLY A 174 1.81 -1.91 -10.72
C GLY A 174 1.73 -0.78 -11.76
N ALA A 175 2.48 -0.89 -12.87
CA ALA A 175 2.47 0.14 -13.91
C ALA A 175 1.09 0.32 -14.53
N ILE A 176 0.73 1.59 -14.79
CA ILE A 176 -0.49 1.97 -15.51
C ILE A 176 -0.15 2.39 -16.94
N SER A 177 -1.11 2.23 -17.84
CA SER A 177 -1.00 2.70 -19.23
C SER A 177 -1.67 4.04 -19.47
N GLN A 178 -2.51 4.49 -18.55
CA GLN A 178 -3.27 5.74 -18.64
C GLN A 178 -3.37 6.41 -17.28
N ALA A 179 -3.04 7.70 -17.23
CA ALA A 179 -3.25 8.53 -16.05
C ALA A 179 -4.74 8.85 -15.89
N THR A 180 -5.32 8.47 -14.75
CA THR A 180 -6.72 8.71 -14.42
C THR A 180 -6.87 9.67 -13.24
N VAL A 181 -8.08 10.18 -13.05
CA VAL A 181 -8.43 11.01 -11.90
C VAL A 181 -9.55 10.31 -11.12
N ASN A 182 -9.37 10.17 -9.80
CA ASN A 182 -10.35 9.55 -8.91
C ASN A 182 -10.77 8.15 -9.42
N GLY A 183 -9.79 7.28 -9.62
CA GLY A 183 -9.96 5.98 -10.24
C GLY A 183 -10.37 4.85 -9.29
N ALA A 184 -10.64 5.15 -8.02
CA ALA A 184 -11.05 4.16 -7.04
C ALA A 184 -12.34 3.44 -7.44
N GLN A 185 -12.37 2.11 -7.23
CA GLN A 185 -13.56 1.26 -7.49
C GLN A 185 -14.42 1.09 -6.24
N SER A 186 -13.85 1.33 -5.04
CA SER A 186 -14.52 1.18 -3.75
C SER A 186 -14.15 2.30 -2.77
#